data_1fd284d13050a9a309198d00d15e6cd4
#
_entry.id   1fd284d13050a9a309198d00d15e6cd4
#
_cell.length_a   1.000
_cell.length_b   1.000
_cell.length_c   1.000
_cell.angle_alpha   90.00
_cell.angle_beta   90.00
_cell.angle_gamma   90.00
#
_symmetry.space_group_name_H-M   'P 1'
#
loop_
_entity.id
_entity.type
_entity.pdbx_description
1 polymer ?
#
loop_
_entity_poly.entity_id
_entity_poly.type
_entity_poly.pdbx_seq_one_letter_code
_entity_poly.pdbx_strand_id
1 'polypeptide(L)'
;MPDQPAQPAPPLAEAPYIRLLMIKRFRGIEKLIWYPGRGVNILLGGGDVGKTTILEAIALLLNPTNASTLSDSDYWQRKYEDGFEIGAIMALPLSSGIADQKKTVWPWHWNGKTARVPDIETGDGHVDDPVYCLRVSGTPDFELQHEILQPDDTVDHFPVSVRRNIGLVRLSGDDRNDRDLRLIQGSALERLLSDKTLRSRLGNEIAKTDVKNVLQDDAKTALNTLDERFKKRALPTDLSLGLVGGPGFSLNALIGLTATKDGTLLPLSSWGAGTRRLAALEVAAAHQVEHPVMVVDEIERGLESYRQRILMEELIARPSQVFVTTHSAPAVNAAVGASLWYVDAGGAVGELPAAIGPQQKRDPETFLARVAIIAEGATEVGFVTTLINRSLGEDMRRYGIWVSDGGSNSEALTVLRGLSNSGLKVAGFADNEGTQTGLWAEVKAKLGDLLMRWPEGCLETNVIPHLTDDQLEAFIRDPDGDAGERLRTLAERAGTEEKTLAAVQAATDNILKLMVEAACGSVTNDLPDATKKAWKRHGQRWFKSSAGGAELADKVFELGLWPKVQDRLLPFVNAVRAAIGLPAVQTVD
;
A
#
# COMPACT_ATOMS: atom_id res chain seq x y z
N MET A 1 -43.31 -19.11 25.23
CA MET A 1 -42.03 -18.42 24.97
C MET A 1 -42.40 -17.09 24.32
N PRO A 2 -41.97 -15.94 24.82
CA PRO A 2 -42.31 -14.68 24.20
C PRO A 2 -41.50 -14.55 22.88
N ASP A 3 -42.22 -14.12 21.82
CA ASP A 3 -41.66 -13.79 20.51
C ASP A 3 -40.48 -12.85 20.66
N GLN A 4 -39.31 -13.28 20.21
CA GLN A 4 -38.20 -12.35 19.98
C GLN A 4 -38.60 -11.42 18.83
N PRO A 5 -38.48 -10.09 18.99
CA PRO A 5 -38.75 -9.18 17.89
C PRO A 5 -37.82 -9.52 16.75
N ALA A 6 -38.38 -9.67 15.55
CA ALA A 6 -37.61 -9.88 14.31
C ALA A 6 -36.54 -8.81 14.23
N GLN A 7 -35.26 -9.22 14.04
CA GLN A 7 -34.19 -8.27 13.79
C GLN A 7 -34.54 -7.46 12.54
N PRO A 8 -34.40 -6.12 12.59
CA PRO A 8 -34.67 -5.31 11.41
C PRO A 8 -33.78 -5.80 10.26
N ALA A 9 -34.37 -5.95 9.07
CA ALA A 9 -33.67 -6.30 7.86
C ALA A 9 -32.43 -5.39 7.70
N PRO A 10 -31.27 -5.94 7.29
CA PRO A 10 -30.09 -5.13 7.09
C PRO A 10 -30.39 -4.03 6.06
N PRO A 11 -29.94 -2.79 6.29
CA PRO A 11 -30.22 -1.69 5.37
C PRO A 11 -29.66 -2.04 4.00
N LEU A 12 -30.45 -1.81 2.96
CA LEU A 12 -30.00 -1.89 1.56
C LEU A 12 -28.71 -1.08 1.39
N ALA A 13 -27.79 -1.55 0.55
CA ALA A 13 -26.54 -0.86 0.33
C ALA A 13 -26.79 0.58 -0.14
N GLU A 14 -26.28 1.55 0.58
CA GLU A 14 -26.35 2.96 0.19
C GLU A 14 -25.42 3.28 -1.00
N ALA A 15 -24.33 2.53 -1.12
CA ALA A 15 -23.33 2.66 -2.16
C ALA A 15 -22.99 1.28 -2.77
N PRO A 16 -22.64 1.21 -4.08
CA PRO A 16 -22.21 -0.03 -4.69
C PRO A 16 -20.84 -0.43 -4.14
N TYR A 17 -20.66 -1.71 -3.80
CA TYR A 17 -19.35 -2.23 -3.43
C TYR A 17 -19.16 -3.71 -3.78
N ILE A 18 -17.94 -4.05 -4.17
CA ILE A 18 -17.49 -5.39 -4.47
C ILE A 18 -17.19 -6.08 -3.14
N ARG A 19 -17.86 -7.20 -2.86
CA ARG A 19 -17.60 -8.06 -1.68
C ARG A 19 -16.58 -9.14 -1.99
N LEU A 20 -16.60 -9.63 -3.23
CA LEU A 20 -15.70 -10.65 -3.73
C LEU A 20 -15.36 -10.34 -5.18
N LEU A 21 -14.08 -10.29 -5.51
CA LEU A 21 -13.56 -10.19 -6.86
C LEU A 21 -12.89 -11.53 -7.24
N MET A 22 -13.23 -12.04 -8.41
CA MET A 22 -12.65 -13.24 -9.00
C MET A 22 -12.07 -12.88 -10.37
N ILE A 23 -10.82 -13.25 -10.61
CA ILE A 23 -10.17 -13.06 -11.92
C ILE A 23 -9.62 -14.42 -12.36
N LYS A 24 -9.82 -14.76 -13.63
CA LYS A 24 -9.41 -16.04 -14.22
C LYS A 24 -8.83 -15.78 -15.61
N ARG A 25 -7.55 -16.10 -15.81
CA ARG A 25 -6.82 -16.02 -17.08
C ARG A 25 -6.81 -14.64 -17.75
N PHE A 26 -6.74 -13.58 -16.94
CA PHE A 26 -6.70 -12.21 -17.44
C PHE A 26 -5.29 -11.61 -17.31
N ARG A 27 -4.67 -11.27 -18.43
CA ARG A 27 -3.30 -10.75 -18.54
C ARG A 27 -2.29 -11.60 -17.75
N GLY A 28 -1.59 -11.00 -16.77
CA GLY A 28 -0.62 -11.70 -15.91
C GLY A 28 -1.24 -12.55 -14.79
N ILE A 29 -2.57 -12.54 -14.63
CA ILE A 29 -3.26 -13.25 -13.53
C ILE A 29 -3.92 -14.51 -14.06
N GLU A 30 -3.44 -15.69 -13.62
CA GLU A 30 -4.09 -16.96 -13.91
C GLU A 30 -5.38 -17.13 -13.10
N LYS A 31 -5.29 -16.90 -11.78
CA LYS A 31 -6.42 -17.00 -10.86
C LYS A 31 -6.24 -16.09 -9.66
N LEU A 32 -7.26 -15.30 -9.35
CA LEU A 32 -7.34 -14.49 -8.14
C LEU A 32 -8.73 -14.63 -7.51
N ILE A 33 -8.77 -14.73 -6.19
CA ILE A 33 -9.98 -14.61 -5.36
C ILE A 33 -9.62 -13.61 -4.26
N TRP A 34 -10.34 -12.48 -4.21
CA TRP A 34 -10.04 -11.40 -3.28
C TRP A 34 -11.31 -10.82 -2.66
N TYR A 35 -11.26 -10.56 -1.36
CA TYR A 35 -12.33 -9.96 -0.57
C TYR A 35 -11.94 -8.53 -0.16
N PRO A 36 -12.16 -7.53 -1.01
CA PRO A 36 -11.78 -6.15 -0.69
C PRO A 36 -12.61 -5.57 0.45
N GLY A 37 -12.05 -4.61 1.18
CA GLY A 37 -12.75 -3.82 2.17
C GLY A 37 -13.79 -2.88 1.52
N ARG A 38 -14.77 -2.46 2.29
CA ARG A 38 -15.87 -1.60 1.82
C ARG A 38 -15.41 -0.17 1.45
N GLY A 39 -14.38 0.36 2.12
CA GLY A 39 -13.85 1.70 1.89
C GLY A 39 -12.67 1.72 0.91
N VAL A 40 -11.59 2.41 1.30
CA VAL A 40 -10.36 2.48 0.50
C VAL A 40 -9.54 1.21 0.65
N ASN A 41 -9.18 0.60 -0.48
CA ASN A 41 -8.33 -0.56 -0.60
C ASN A 41 -7.04 -0.16 -1.30
N ILE A 42 -5.91 -0.30 -0.64
CA ILE A 42 -4.60 0.04 -1.18
C ILE A 42 -3.84 -1.23 -1.50
N LEU A 43 -3.49 -1.40 -2.77
CA LEU A 43 -2.71 -2.52 -3.27
C LEU A 43 -1.23 -2.13 -3.30
N LEU A 44 -0.44 -2.77 -2.47
CA LEU A 44 1.02 -2.66 -2.37
C LEU A 44 1.68 -3.89 -2.99
N GLY A 45 2.96 -3.84 -3.22
CA GLY A 45 3.75 -4.95 -3.79
C GLY A 45 4.79 -4.45 -4.79
N GLY A 46 5.65 -5.35 -5.24
CA GLY A 46 6.69 -5.06 -6.22
C GLY A 46 6.18 -4.58 -7.58
N GLY A 47 7.09 -4.23 -8.48
CA GLY A 47 6.74 -4.01 -9.89
C GLY A 47 6.22 -5.30 -10.54
N ASP A 48 5.35 -5.17 -11.52
CA ASP A 48 4.86 -6.25 -12.39
C ASP A 48 4.16 -7.44 -11.70
N VAL A 49 3.72 -7.29 -10.43
CA VAL A 49 2.99 -8.34 -9.69
C VAL A 49 1.49 -8.39 -9.99
N GLY A 50 0.99 -7.52 -10.88
CA GLY A 50 -0.43 -7.54 -11.30
C GLY A 50 -1.33 -6.54 -10.61
N LYS A 51 -0.83 -5.57 -9.80
CA LYS A 51 -1.64 -4.54 -9.15
C LYS A 51 -2.54 -3.76 -10.13
N THR A 52 -1.92 -3.19 -11.18
CA THR A 52 -2.65 -2.50 -12.25
C THR A 52 -3.61 -3.44 -12.98
N THR A 53 -3.25 -4.72 -13.16
CA THR A 53 -4.14 -5.73 -13.77
C THR A 53 -5.41 -5.94 -12.95
N ILE A 54 -5.32 -5.94 -11.61
CA ILE A 54 -6.49 -6.02 -10.72
C ILE A 54 -7.38 -4.80 -10.91
N LEU A 55 -6.81 -3.60 -10.95
CA LEU A 55 -7.56 -2.36 -11.20
C LEU A 55 -8.22 -2.35 -12.59
N GLU A 56 -7.51 -2.82 -13.60
CA GLU A 56 -8.05 -2.95 -14.95
C GLU A 56 -9.19 -3.96 -15.05
N ALA A 57 -9.12 -5.07 -14.30
CA ALA A 57 -10.21 -6.04 -14.22
C ALA A 57 -11.49 -5.42 -13.65
N ILE A 58 -11.38 -4.65 -12.55
CA ILE A 58 -12.51 -3.91 -11.98
C ILE A 58 -13.05 -2.90 -12.99
N ALA A 59 -12.16 -2.15 -13.63
CA ALA A 59 -12.54 -1.15 -14.62
C ALA A 59 -13.23 -1.77 -15.86
N LEU A 60 -12.80 -2.95 -16.28
CA LEU A 60 -13.41 -3.66 -17.41
C LEU A 60 -14.81 -4.19 -17.07
N LEU A 61 -14.97 -4.77 -15.88
CA LEU A 61 -16.27 -5.28 -15.39
C LEU A 61 -17.32 -4.17 -15.31
N LEU A 62 -16.94 -3.00 -14.80
CA LEU A 62 -17.84 -1.86 -14.57
C LEU A 62 -17.81 -0.82 -15.70
N ASN A 63 -17.17 -1.12 -16.84
CA ASN A 63 -17.03 -0.17 -17.94
C ASN A 63 -18.40 0.41 -18.37
N PRO A 64 -18.61 1.74 -18.29
CA PRO A 64 -19.88 2.38 -18.64
C PRO A 64 -20.14 2.44 -20.15
N THR A 65 -19.29 1.79 -20.95
CA THR A 65 -19.43 1.70 -22.41
C THR A 65 -19.11 0.29 -22.89
N ASN A 66 -19.51 -0.05 -24.10
CA ASN A 66 -19.11 -1.32 -24.76
C ASN A 66 -17.88 -1.15 -25.66
N ALA A 67 -17.28 0.05 -25.67
CA ALA A 67 -16.15 0.39 -26.53
C ALA A 67 -14.82 -0.07 -25.88
N SER A 68 -14.60 -1.35 -25.79
CA SER A 68 -13.30 -1.93 -25.41
C SER A 68 -12.78 -2.79 -26.56
N THR A 69 -11.54 -2.53 -26.95
CA THR A 69 -10.85 -3.34 -27.96
C THR A 69 -9.94 -4.30 -27.21
N LEU A 70 -10.20 -5.58 -27.29
CA LEU A 70 -9.32 -6.61 -26.75
C LEU A 70 -8.16 -6.89 -27.70
N SER A 71 -7.06 -7.33 -27.14
CA SER A 71 -5.89 -7.83 -27.85
C SER A 71 -5.46 -9.19 -27.23
N ASP A 72 -4.58 -9.89 -27.89
CA ASP A 72 -4.02 -11.15 -27.34
C ASP A 72 -3.31 -10.97 -26.00
N SER A 73 -2.79 -9.75 -25.70
CA SER A 73 -2.14 -9.41 -24.43
C SER A 73 -3.13 -9.32 -23.25
N ASP A 74 -4.42 -9.28 -23.48
CA ASP A 74 -5.44 -9.29 -22.43
C ASP A 74 -5.74 -10.71 -21.92
N TYR A 75 -5.28 -11.74 -22.65
CA TYR A 75 -5.43 -13.14 -22.30
C TYR A 75 -4.18 -13.67 -21.60
N TRP A 76 -4.38 -14.53 -20.62
CA TRP A 76 -3.27 -15.14 -19.87
C TRP A 76 -2.34 -15.94 -20.77
N GLN A 77 -1.05 -15.68 -20.69
CA GLN A 77 -0.03 -16.23 -21.60
C GLN A 77 -0.34 -16.03 -23.09
N ARG A 78 -1.17 -15.04 -23.44
CA ARG A 78 -1.64 -14.75 -24.81
C ARG A 78 -2.44 -15.90 -25.45
N LYS A 79 -3.00 -16.81 -24.63
CA LYS A 79 -3.84 -17.91 -25.07
C LYS A 79 -5.30 -17.46 -25.13
N TYR A 80 -5.67 -16.80 -26.23
CA TYR A 80 -7.01 -16.28 -26.43
C TYR A 80 -8.08 -17.38 -26.59
N GLU A 81 -7.69 -18.58 -27.03
CA GLU A 81 -8.60 -19.73 -27.18
C GLU A 81 -9.25 -20.15 -25.87
N ASP A 82 -8.55 -19.94 -24.74
CA ASP A 82 -9.04 -20.30 -23.41
C ASP A 82 -10.01 -19.26 -22.82
N GLY A 83 -10.11 -18.07 -23.44
CA GLY A 83 -10.86 -16.95 -22.91
C GLY A 83 -10.35 -16.44 -21.55
N PHE A 84 -10.99 -15.44 -21.01
CA PHE A 84 -10.81 -15.01 -19.61
C PHE A 84 -12.15 -14.69 -18.96
N GLU A 85 -12.18 -14.71 -17.62
CA GLU A 85 -13.35 -14.34 -16.84
C GLU A 85 -12.96 -13.40 -15.70
N ILE A 86 -13.74 -12.33 -15.50
CA ILE A 86 -13.68 -11.44 -14.34
C ILE A 86 -15.07 -11.40 -13.74
N GLY A 87 -15.22 -11.92 -12.53
CA GLY A 87 -16.47 -11.96 -11.80
C GLY A 87 -16.41 -11.12 -10.52
N ALA A 88 -17.52 -10.53 -10.13
CA ALA A 88 -17.67 -9.91 -8.83
C ALA A 88 -19.02 -10.24 -8.20
N ILE A 89 -19.02 -10.46 -6.89
CA ILE A 89 -20.23 -10.42 -6.07
C ILE A 89 -20.32 -9.02 -5.48
N MET A 90 -21.38 -8.29 -5.84
CA MET A 90 -21.55 -6.89 -5.49
C MET A 90 -22.84 -6.67 -4.71
N ALA A 91 -22.76 -5.85 -3.65
CA ALA A 91 -23.93 -5.21 -3.10
C ALA A 91 -24.21 -3.92 -3.90
N LEU A 92 -25.44 -3.74 -4.32
CA LEU A 92 -25.85 -2.63 -5.18
C LEU A 92 -27.05 -1.89 -4.56
N PRO A 93 -27.05 -0.53 -4.62
CA PRO A 93 -28.21 0.25 -4.19
C PRO A 93 -29.36 0.10 -5.20
N LEU A 94 -30.58 0.37 -4.77
CA LEU A 94 -31.76 0.39 -5.65
C LEU A 94 -31.59 1.35 -6.82
N SER A 95 -30.92 2.49 -6.60
CA SER A 95 -30.61 3.49 -7.63
C SER A 95 -29.76 2.96 -8.79
N SER A 96 -29.13 1.79 -8.64
CA SER A 96 -28.41 1.13 -9.75
C SER A 96 -29.36 0.72 -10.88
N GLY A 97 -30.65 0.54 -10.60
CA GLY A 97 -31.65 0.09 -11.56
C GLY A 97 -31.49 -1.37 -12.00
N ILE A 98 -30.73 -2.17 -11.25
CA ILE A 98 -30.53 -3.59 -11.59
C ILE A 98 -31.83 -4.38 -11.49
N ALA A 99 -32.70 -4.03 -10.54
CA ALA A 99 -34.01 -4.63 -10.36
C ALA A 99 -35.04 -4.18 -11.41
N ASP A 100 -34.81 -3.04 -12.09
CA ASP A 100 -35.74 -2.44 -13.05
C ASP A 100 -35.49 -2.91 -14.51
N GLN A 101 -34.79 -3.99 -14.67
CA GLN A 101 -34.46 -4.50 -16.01
C GLN A 101 -35.70 -5.16 -16.66
N LYS A 102 -35.72 -5.20 -18.01
CA LYS A 102 -36.83 -5.81 -18.79
C LYS A 102 -37.09 -7.27 -18.42
N LYS A 103 -36.08 -7.98 -17.94
CA LYS A 103 -36.19 -9.28 -17.31
C LYS A 103 -36.00 -9.11 -15.80
N THR A 104 -36.73 -9.87 -15.02
CA THR A 104 -36.55 -9.90 -13.56
C THR A 104 -35.14 -10.36 -13.21
N VAL A 105 -34.40 -9.53 -12.46
CA VAL A 105 -33.09 -9.88 -11.94
C VAL A 105 -33.23 -10.21 -10.46
N TRP A 106 -32.89 -11.42 -10.09
CA TRP A 106 -33.03 -11.94 -8.74
C TRP A 106 -31.75 -11.70 -7.94
N PRO A 107 -31.84 -11.19 -6.72
CA PRO A 107 -30.67 -11.10 -5.84
C PRO A 107 -30.29 -12.49 -5.32
N TRP A 108 -29.00 -12.68 -5.06
CA TRP A 108 -28.44 -13.77 -4.28
C TRP A 108 -28.41 -13.35 -2.80
N HIS A 109 -28.37 -14.33 -1.90
CA HIS A 109 -28.10 -14.12 -0.49
C HIS A 109 -26.60 -14.14 -0.21
N TRP A 110 -26.06 -13.15 0.53
CA TRP A 110 -24.67 -13.15 0.97
C TRP A 110 -24.53 -13.81 2.33
N ASN A 111 -23.76 -14.89 2.43
CA ASN A 111 -23.55 -15.63 3.68
C ASN A 111 -22.29 -15.22 4.47
N GLY A 112 -21.70 -14.07 4.18
CA GLY A 112 -20.45 -13.59 4.75
C GLY A 112 -19.20 -13.99 3.95
N LYS A 113 -19.30 -14.99 3.04
CA LYS A 113 -18.17 -15.51 2.27
C LYS A 113 -18.47 -15.66 0.78
N THR A 114 -19.69 -16.05 0.42
CA THR A 114 -20.09 -16.26 -0.99
C THR A 114 -21.57 -15.96 -1.16
N ALA A 115 -21.99 -15.80 -2.41
CA ALA A 115 -23.40 -15.75 -2.77
C ALA A 115 -24.01 -17.15 -2.71
N ARG A 116 -25.23 -17.27 -2.19
CA ARG A 116 -26.04 -18.49 -2.16
C ARG A 116 -27.40 -18.23 -2.74
N VAL A 117 -28.02 -19.26 -3.25
CA VAL A 117 -29.44 -19.21 -3.65
C VAL A 117 -30.26 -18.82 -2.43
N PRO A 118 -31.15 -17.82 -2.54
CA PRO A 118 -32.03 -17.44 -1.44
C PRO A 118 -32.95 -18.58 -1.04
N ASP A 119 -33.21 -18.70 0.26
CA ASP A 119 -34.19 -19.66 0.77
C ASP A 119 -35.60 -19.01 0.64
N ILE A 120 -36.37 -19.41 -0.38
CA ILE A 120 -37.65 -18.78 -0.76
C ILE A 120 -38.82 -19.33 0.08
N GLU A 121 -38.59 -20.24 1.03
CA GLU A 121 -39.66 -20.83 1.88
C GLU A 121 -40.30 -19.85 2.85
N THR A 122 -39.70 -18.68 3.09
CA THR A 122 -40.31 -17.60 3.87
C THR A 122 -41.10 -16.66 2.96
N GLY A 123 -42.34 -16.94 2.72
CA GLY A 123 -43.35 -16.39 1.82
C GLY A 123 -43.48 -14.87 1.52
N ASP A 124 -42.49 -14.05 1.81
CA ASP A 124 -42.48 -12.58 1.55
C ASP A 124 -41.48 -12.16 0.45
N GLY A 125 -40.71 -13.10 -0.11
CA GLY A 125 -39.74 -12.79 -1.17
C GLY A 125 -38.55 -11.92 -0.72
N HIS A 126 -38.40 -11.71 0.61
CA HIS A 126 -37.31 -10.91 1.15
C HIS A 126 -36.01 -11.71 1.19
N VAL A 127 -34.93 -11.14 0.64
CA VAL A 127 -33.59 -11.71 0.68
C VAL A 127 -32.75 -10.91 1.65
N ASP A 128 -32.32 -11.56 2.74
CA ASP A 128 -31.38 -10.96 3.68
C ASP A 128 -30.04 -10.71 2.98
N ASP A 129 -29.48 -9.51 3.17
CA ASP A 129 -28.19 -9.08 2.62
C ASP A 129 -28.02 -9.37 1.11
N PRO A 130 -28.84 -8.73 0.24
CA PRO A 130 -28.90 -9.03 -1.18
C PRO A 130 -27.64 -8.63 -1.91
N VAL A 131 -27.15 -9.52 -2.80
CA VAL A 131 -26.00 -9.29 -3.68
C VAL A 131 -26.31 -9.76 -5.09
N TYR A 132 -25.50 -9.28 -6.04
CA TYR A 132 -25.61 -9.65 -7.45
C TYR A 132 -24.29 -10.23 -7.94
N CYS A 133 -24.35 -11.33 -8.70
CA CYS A 133 -23.19 -11.96 -9.32
C CYS A 133 -23.02 -11.40 -10.74
N LEU A 134 -22.01 -10.58 -10.94
CA LEU A 134 -21.70 -9.92 -12.20
C LEU A 134 -20.44 -10.52 -12.81
N ARG A 135 -20.44 -10.67 -14.13
CA ARG A 135 -19.29 -11.22 -14.88
C ARG A 135 -19.03 -10.43 -16.15
N VAL A 136 -17.76 -10.31 -16.51
CA VAL A 136 -17.32 -9.96 -17.87
C VAL A 136 -16.36 -11.03 -18.36
N SER A 137 -16.55 -11.50 -19.58
CA SER A 137 -15.72 -12.54 -20.22
C SER A 137 -15.16 -12.00 -21.52
N GLY A 138 -13.91 -12.35 -21.81
CA GLY A 138 -13.31 -12.20 -23.13
C GLY A 138 -13.39 -13.50 -23.89
N THR A 139 -14.02 -13.48 -25.06
CA THR A 139 -14.17 -14.67 -25.92
C THR A 139 -12.94 -14.88 -26.81
N PRO A 140 -12.74 -16.08 -27.40
CA PRO A 140 -11.70 -16.31 -28.40
C PRO A 140 -11.76 -15.38 -29.62
N ASP A 141 -12.93 -14.81 -29.91
CA ASP A 141 -13.14 -13.86 -31.01
C ASP A 141 -12.87 -12.41 -30.61
N PHE A 142 -12.22 -12.18 -29.45
CA PHE A 142 -11.90 -10.86 -28.91
C PHE A 142 -13.14 -10.00 -28.59
N GLU A 143 -14.27 -10.62 -28.29
CA GLU A 143 -15.48 -9.95 -27.85
C GLU A 143 -15.63 -9.95 -26.33
N LEU A 144 -16.19 -8.86 -25.77
CA LEU A 144 -16.54 -8.74 -24.37
C LEU A 144 -18.01 -9.06 -24.16
N GLN A 145 -18.28 -10.04 -23.29
CA GLN A 145 -19.61 -10.40 -22.84
C GLN A 145 -19.80 -9.96 -21.39
N HIS A 146 -20.73 -9.04 -21.14
CA HIS A 146 -21.09 -8.59 -19.79
C HIS A 146 -22.39 -9.27 -19.36
N GLU A 147 -22.37 -9.95 -18.21
CA GLU A 147 -23.42 -10.88 -17.80
C GLU A 147 -23.79 -10.70 -16.31
N ILE A 148 -25.04 -11.01 -16.01
CA ILE A 148 -25.59 -11.18 -14.67
C ILE A 148 -25.89 -12.66 -14.50
N LEU A 149 -25.30 -13.30 -13.50
CA LEU A 149 -25.56 -14.70 -13.17
C LEU A 149 -26.71 -14.76 -12.17
N GLN A 150 -27.77 -15.45 -12.52
CA GLN A 150 -29.00 -15.55 -11.71
C GLN A 150 -28.94 -16.76 -10.76
N PRO A 151 -29.68 -16.74 -9.64
CA PRO A 151 -29.78 -17.88 -8.71
C PRO A 151 -30.39 -19.17 -9.31
N ASP A 152 -31.11 -19.06 -10.43
CA ASP A 152 -31.71 -20.18 -11.16
C ASP A 152 -30.83 -20.72 -12.29
N ASP A 153 -29.53 -20.44 -12.24
CA ASP A 153 -28.51 -20.79 -13.23
C ASP A 153 -28.70 -20.13 -14.62
N THR A 154 -29.68 -19.23 -14.79
CA THR A 154 -29.78 -18.45 -16.01
C THR A 154 -28.76 -17.32 -16.07
N VAL A 155 -28.45 -16.86 -17.27
CA VAL A 155 -27.49 -15.79 -17.53
C VAL A 155 -28.19 -14.70 -18.33
N ASP A 156 -28.13 -13.48 -17.83
CA ASP A 156 -28.70 -12.30 -18.48
C ASP A 156 -27.60 -11.31 -18.87
N HIS A 157 -27.90 -10.44 -19.85
CA HIS A 157 -26.99 -9.38 -20.23
C HIS A 157 -26.88 -8.33 -19.12
N PHE A 158 -25.66 -7.92 -18.77
CA PHE A 158 -25.40 -6.82 -17.83
C PHE A 158 -25.41 -5.46 -18.57
N PRO A 159 -26.50 -4.69 -18.49
CA PRO A 159 -26.71 -3.52 -19.34
C PRO A 159 -25.76 -2.38 -19.04
N VAL A 160 -25.42 -1.62 -20.09
CA VAL A 160 -24.65 -0.37 -19.98
C VAL A 160 -25.35 0.64 -19.05
N SER A 161 -26.69 0.70 -19.07
CA SER A 161 -27.46 1.60 -18.17
C SER A 161 -27.19 1.32 -16.70
N VAL A 162 -27.22 0.06 -16.29
CA VAL A 162 -26.91 -0.34 -14.90
C VAL A 162 -25.46 -0.04 -14.55
N ARG A 163 -24.51 -0.36 -15.45
CA ARG A 163 -23.08 -0.04 -15.23
C ARG A 163 -22.83 1.47 -15.09
N ARG A 164 -23.57 2.30 -15.82
CA ARG A 164 -23.54 3.77 -15.66
C ARG A 164 -24.12 4.23 -14.33
N ASN A 165 -25.18 3.59 -13.86
CA ASN A 165 -25.82 3.93 -12.59
C ASN A 165 -24.99 3.42 -11.38
N ILE A 166 -24.25 2.32 -11.51
CA ILE A 166 -23.25 1.91 -10.51
C ILE A 166 -22.15 2.97 -10.43
N GLY A 167 -21.74 3.51 -11.56
CA GLY A 167 -20.72 4.54 -11.68
C GLY A 167 -19.30 3.99 -11.50
N LEU A 168 -18.42 4.38 -12.40
CA LEU A 168 -16.99 4.09 -12.32
C LEU A 168 -16.20 5.37 -12.56
N VAL A 169 -15.42 5.78 -11.58
CA VAL A 169 -14.39 6.82 -11.71
C VAL A 169 -13.05 6.14 -11.84
N ARG A 170 -12.36 6.38 -12.94
CA ARG A 170 -11.04 5.81 -13.19
C ARG A 170 -10.02 6.91 -13.36
N LEU A 171 -8.94 6.83 -12.59
CA LEU A 171 -7.75 7.65 -12.74
C LEU A 171 -6.60 6.71 -13.10
N SER A 172 -6.30 6.60 -14.40
CA SER A 172 -5.25 5.70 -14.89
C SER A 172 -3.85 6.23 -14.61
N GLY A 173 -2.89 5.31 -14.50
CA GLY A 173 -1.47 5.63 -14.41
C GLY A 173 -0.88 6.22 -15.70
N ASP A 174 -1.58 6.15 -16.85
CA ASP A 174 -1.10 6.69 -18.12
C ASP A 174 -1.08 8.22 -18.14
N ASP A 175 -0.11 8.83 -18.85
CA ASP A 175 -0.05 10.29 -19.08
C ASP A 175 -1.18 10.83 -19.96
N ARG A 176 -2.06 9.96 -20.46
CA ARG A 176 -3.16 10.27 -21.37
C ARG A 176 -4.45 10.73 -20.67
N ASN A 177 -4.36 11.32 -19.47
CA ASN A 177 -5.51 11.93 -18.78
C ASN A 177 -6.15 13.08 -19.60
N ASP A 178 -5.48 13.55 -20.63
CA ASP A 178 -5.99 14.52 -21.59
C ASP A 178 -7.30 14.09 -22.27
N ARG A 179 -7.53 12.79 -22.43
CA ARG A 179 -8.75 12.28 -23.06
C ARG A 179 -10.00 12.68 -22.28
N ASP A 180 -9.94 12.59 -20.96
CA ASP A 180 -11.08 12.90 -20.10
C ASP A 180 -11.36 14.41 -19.99
N LEU A 181 -10.37 15.24 -20.32
CA LEU A 181 -10.49 16.70 -20.40
C LEU A 181 -10.93 17.21 -21.79
N ARG A 182 -11.14 16.33 -22.77
CA ARG A 182 -11.56 16.64 -24.14
C ARG A 182 -12.95 16.10 -24.42
N LEU A 183 -13.67 16.70 -25.38
CA LEU A 183 -15.00 16.26 -25.79
C LEU A 183 -14.94 15.09 -26.79
N ILE A 184 -14.33 13.98 -26.33
CA ILE A 184 -14.18 12.75 -27.11
C ILE A 184 -15.24 11.74 -26.66
N GLN A 185 -15.66 10.88 -27.59
CA GLN A 185 -16.66 9.84 -27.28
C GLN A 185 -16.27 8.96 -26.09
N GLY A 186 -17.13 8.90 -25.08
CA GLY A 186 -16.91 8.16 -23.86
C GLY A 186 -15.97 8.83 -22.85
N SER A 187 -15.52 10.09 -23.09
CA SER A 187 -14.73 10.86 -22.13
C SER A 187 -15.55 11.28 -20.90
N ALA A 188 -14.87 11.60 -19.80
CA ALA A 188 -15.52 12.12 -18.60
C ALA A 188 -16.20 13.46 -18.87
N LEU A 189 -15.55 14.35 -19.65
CA LEU A 189 -16.10 15.64 -20.03
C LEU A 189 -17.38 15.50 -20.87
N GLU A 190 -17.42 14.56 -21.83
CA GLU A 190 -18.64 14.32 -22.61
C GLU A 190 -19.79 13.85 -21.73
N ARG A 191 -19.52 12.95 -20.79
CA ARG A 191 -20.54 12.48 -19.84
C ARG A 191 -21.02 13.60 -18.91
N LEU A 192 -20.10 14.42 -18.39
CA LEU A 192 -20.41 15.56 -17.54
C LEU A 192 -21.39 16.53 -18.21
N LEU A 193 -21.16 16.84 -19.47
CA LEU A 193 -22.00 17.81 -20.20
C LEU A 193 -23.36 17.23 -20.62
N SER A 194 -23.56 15.91 -20.58
CA SER A 194 -24.82 15.16 -20.80
C SER A 194 -25.61 15.51 -22.08
N ASP A 195 -25.00 16.22 -23.00
CA ASP A 195 -25.65 16.73 -24.21
C ASP A 195 -25.28 15.90 -25.46
N LYS A 196 -26.16 14.96 -25.82
CA LYS A 196 -25.94 14.06 -26.98
C LYS A 196 -25.82 14.79 -28.32
N THR A 197 -26.35 16.00 -28.44
CA THR A 197 -26.34 16.80 -29.65
C THR A 197 -25.25 17.87 -29.67
N LEU A 198 -24.56 18.07 -28.54
CA LEU A 198 -23.53 19.09 -28.37
C LEU A 198 -22.44 19.00 -29.43
N ARG A 199 -21.98 17.80 -29.78
CA ARG A 199 -20.94 17.61 -30.81
C ARG A 199 -21.41 18.11 -32.20
N SER A 200 -22.63 17.74 -32.57
CA SER A 200 -23.18 18.16 -33.87
C SER A 200 -23.40 19.67 -33.91
N ARG A 201 -23.86 20.25 -32.80
CA ARG A 201 -24.04 21.72 -32.70
C ARG A 201 -22.70 22.45 -32.71
N LEU A 202 -21.71 21.98 -31.93
CA LEU A 202 -20.37 22.55 -31.92
C LEU A 202 -19.69 22.44 -33.30
N GLY A 203 -19.84 21.32 -34.00
CA GLY A 203 -19.35 21.17 -35.37
C GLY A 203 -19.94 22.22 -36.31
N ASN A 204 -21.21 22.54 -36.17
CA ASN A 204 -21.90 23.58 -36.97
C ASN A 204 -21.53 25.01 -36.52
N GLU A 205 -21.29 25.24 -35.23
CA GLU A 205 -20.99 26.59 -34.70
C GLU A 205 -19.48 26.93 -34.72
N ILE A 206 -18.59 25.94 -34.67
CA ILE A 206 -17.14 26.16 -34.93
C ILE A 206 -16.93 26.74 -36.33
N ALA A 207 -17.81 26.38 -37.26
CA ALA A 207 -17.88 27.06 -38.57
C ALA A 207 -18.31 28.53 -38.46
N LYS A 208 -18.83 29.01 -37.29
CA LYS A 208 -19.38 30.35 -37.07
C LYS A 208 -18.75 31.16 -35.92
N THR A 209 -17.67 30.69 -35.32
CA THR A 209 -16.75 31.46 -34.47
C THR A 209 -17.07 31.76 -33.01
N ASP A 210 -18.13 31.31 -32.36
CA ASP A 210 -18.30 31.60 -30.91
C ASP A 210 -18.83 30.40 -30.07
N VAL A 211 -17.90 29.67 -29.42
CA VAL A 211 -18.21 28.44 -28.62
C VAL A 211 -18.94 28.76 -27.30
N LYS A 212 -18.75 29.97 -26.75
CA LYS A 212 -19.33 30.33 -25.43
C LYS A 212 -20.85 30.41 -25.44
N ASN A 213 -21.45 30.78 -26.57
CA ASN A 213 -22.88 31.01 -26.67
C ASN A 213 -23.71 29.75 -26.98
N VAL A 214 -23.05 28.63 -27.24
CA VAL A 214 -23.69 27.38 -27.71
C VAL A 214 -24.04 26.41 -26.59
N LEU A 215 -23.52 26.61 -25.37
CA LEU A 215 -23.80 25.75 -24.24
C LEU A 215 -25.25 25.92 -23.76
N GLN A 216 -25.94 24.80 -23.50
CA GLN A 216 -27.20 24.79 -22.77
C GLN A 216 -26.99 25.13 -21.29
N ASP A 217 -28.06 25.55 -20.61
CA ASP A 217 -27.97 26.03 -19.23
C ASP A 217 -27.48 24.94 -18.24
N ASP A 218 -27.84 23.66 -18.48
CA ASP A 218 -27.34 22.54 -17.71
C ASP A 218 -25.80 22.38 -17.84
N ALA A 219 -25.27 22.51 -19.03
CA ALA A 219 -23.84 22.44 -19.29
C ALA A 219 -23.07 23.64 -18.69
N LYS A 220 -23.68 24.84 -18.71
CA LYS A 220 -23.13 26.02 -18.01
C LYS A 220 -23.10 25.80 -16.50
N THR A 221 -24.17 25.26 -15.95
CA THR A 221 -24.28 24.96 -14.50
C THR A 221 -23.25 23.91 -14.10
N ALA A 222 -23.06 22.87 -14.92
CA ALA A 222 -22.04 21.84 -14.68
C ALA A 222 -20.61 22.41 -14.68
N LEU A 223 -20.29 23.30 -15.65
CA LEU A 223 -18.98 23.97 -15.69
C LEU A 223 -18.76 24.89 -14.49
N ASN A 224 -19.76 25.66 -14.08
CA ASN A 224 -19.65 26.52 -12.90
C ASN A 224 -19.44 25.68 -11.62
N THR A 225 -20.17 24.57 -11.47
CA THR A 225 -20.00 23.66 -10.35
C THR A 225 -18.59 23.04 -10.33
N LEU A 226 -18.07 22.69 -11.51
CA LEU A 226 -16.71 22.18 -11.65
C LEU A 226 -15.68 23.26 -11.29
N ASP A 227 -15.88 24.51 -11.73
CA ASP A 227 -14.99 25.63 -11.40
C ASP A 227 -14.88 25.86 -9.89
N GLU A 228 -15.99 25.79 -9.16
CA GLU A 228 -15.98 25.87 -7.69
C GLU A 228 -15.23 24.70 -7.05
N ARG A 229 -15.31 23.50 -7.59
CA ARG A 229 -14.50 22.34 -7.13
C ARG A 229 -13.02 22.54 -7.40
N PHE A 230 -12.67 23.07 -8.58
CA PHE A 230 -11.29 23.39 -8.94
C PHE A 230 -10.69 24.43 -7.98
N LYS A 231 -11.46 25.47 -7.67
CA LYS A 231 -11.07 26.53 -6.73
C LYS A 231 -10.74 25.96 -5.32
N LYS A 232 -11.57 25.03 -4.82
CA LYS A 232 -11.32 24.35 -3.52
C LYS A 232 -10.02 23.54 -3.50
N ARG A 233 -9.55 23.07 -4.65
CA ARG A 233 -8.31 22.29 -4.80
C ARG A 233 -7.11 23.09 -5.29
N ALA A 234 -7.20 24.42 -5.33
CA ALA A 234 -6.18 25.29 -5.90
C ALA A 234 -5.77 24.89 -7.33
N LEU A 235 -6.73 24.41 -8.11
CA LEU A 235 -6.58 24.15 -9.56
C LEU A 235 -6.89 25.42 -10.35
N PRO A 236 -6.51 25.48 -11.66
CA PRO A 236 -6.87 26.61 -12.53
C PRO A 236 -8.37 26.85 -12.56
N THR A 237 -8.77 28.11 -12.46
CA THR A 237 -10.18 28.57 -12.48
C THR A 237 -10.55 29.24 -13.80
N ASP A 238 -11.77 29.75 -13.88
CA ASP A 238 -12.35 30.34 -15.08
C ASP A 238 -12.41 29.32 -16.22
N LEU A 239 -12.95 28.15 -15.90
CA LEU A 239 -13.08 27.05 -16.84
C LEU A 239 -13.98 27.42 -18.00
N SER A 240 -13.52 27.11 -19.21
CA SER A 240 -14.31 27.28 -20.44
C SER A 240 -14.00 26.16 -21.44
N LEU A 241 -14.86 26.04 -22.46
CA LEU A 241 -14.60 25.13 -23.57
C LEU A 241 -13.88 25.89 -24.68
N GLY A 242 -12.82 25.31 -25.25
CA GLY A 242 -12.04 25.88 -26.31
C GLY A 242 -11.36 24.83 -27.18
N LEU A 243 -10.76 25.27 -28.26
CA LEU A 243 -9.96 24.42 -29.13
C LEU A 243 -8.64 24.05 -28.42
N VAL A 244 -8.35 22.76 -28.32
CA VAL A 244 -7.09 22.23 -27.75
C VAL A 244 -6.31 21.55 -28.87
N GLY A 245 -5.10 22.03 -29.16
CA GLY A 245 -4.23 21.46 -30.19
C GLY A 245 -3.90 20.01 -29.95
N GLY A 246 -3.85 19.20 -31.00
CA GLY A 246 -3.44 17.80 -30.94
C GLY A 246 -3.50 17.12 -32.31
N PRO A 247 -2.71 16.05 -32.52
CA PRO A 247 -2.77 15.28 -33.76
C PRO A 247 -4.10 14.50 -33.84
N GLY A 248 -4.93 14.78 -34.82
CA GLY A 248 -6.17 14.02 -35.06
C GLY A 248 -7.10 14.75 -35.99
N PHE A 249 -7.76 14.00 -36.87
CA PHE A 249 -8.65 14.54 -37.90
C PHE A 249 -10.10 14.80 -37.44
N SER A 250 -10.39 14.69 -36.14
CA SER A 250 -11.74 14.96 -35.63
C SER A 250 -11.78 16.29 -34.88
N LEU A 251 -12.60 17.23 -35.40
CA LEU A 251 -12.87 18.51 -34.73
C LEU A 251 -13.27 18.36 -33.26
N ASN A 252 -13.97 17.30 -32.92
CA ASN A 252 -14.40 17.01 -31.54
C ASN A 252 -13.21 16.71 -30.59
N ALA A 253 -12.12 16.12 -31.08
CA ALA A 253 -10.91 15.89 -30.33
C ALA A 253 -10.12 17.18 -30.03
N LEU A 254 -10.46 18.27 -30.74
CA LEU A 254 -9.83 19.59 -30.57
C LEU A 254 -10.53 20.44 -29.51
N ILE A 255 -11.73 20.04 -29.06
CA ILE A 255 -12.48 20.77 -28.03
C ILE A 255 -12.19 20.16 -26.66
N GLY A 256 -11.81 20.97 -25.70
CA GLY A 256 -11.51 20.52 -24.33
C GLY A 256 -11.65 21.67 -23.34
N LEU A 257 -11.44 21.32 -22.05
CA LEU A 257 -11.44 22.30 -20.99
C LEU A 257 -10.24 23.23 -21.10
N THR A 258 -10.52 24.52 -20.93
CA THR A 258 -9.53 25.58 -20.84
C THR A 258 -9.69 26.32 -19.53
N ALA A 259 -8.61 26.90 -19.04
CA ALA A 259 -8.60 27.72 -17.81
C ALA A 259 -7.71 28.95 -18.02
N THR A 260 -7.99 30.03 -17.31
CA THR A 260 -7.22 31.28 -17.40
C THR A 260 -6.01 31.25 -16.46
N LYS A 261 -4.84 31.60 -16.99
CA LYS A 261 -3.62 31.87 -16.23
C LYS A 261 -3.01 33.17 -16.66
N ASP A 262 -2.81 34.09 -15.75
CA ASP A 262 -2.21 35.42 -15.99
C ASP A 262 -2.90 36.15 -17.15
N GLY A 263 -4.23 36.09 -17.22
CA GLY A 263 -5.05 36.71 -18.29
C GLY A 263 -5.04 35.95 -19.61
N THR A 264 -4.35 34.84 -19.75
CA THR A 264 -4.28 34.04 -20.97
C THR A 264 -5.08 32.76 -20.80
N LEU A 265 -5.98 32.48 -21.76
CA LEU A 265 -6.77 31.25 -21.83
C LEU A 265 -5.89 30.11 -22.36
N LEU A 266 -5.65 29.11 -21.55
CA LEU A 266 -4.81 27.96 -21.88
C LEU A 266 -5.60 26.64 -21.77
N PRO A 267 -5.39 25.68 -22.71
CA PRO A 267 -5.98 24.35 -22.56
C PRO A 267 -5.43 23.65 -21.32
N LEU A 268 -6.28 22.94 -20.57
CA LEU A 268 -5.84 22.15 -19.41
C LEU A 268 -4.80 21.09 -19.78
N SER A 269 -4.78 20.61 -21.01
CA SER A 269 -3.77 19.69 -21.53
C SER A 269 -2.34 20.29 -21.56
N SER A 270 -2.19 21.61 -21.51
CA SER A 270 -0.88 22.28 -21.43
C SER A 270 -0.34 22.46 -20.01
N TRP A 271 -1.12 22.12 -18.98
CA TRP A 271 -0.73 22.23 -17.59
C TRP A 271 0.11 21.02 -17.13
N GLY A 272 0.76 21.13 -16.00
CA GLY A 272 1.57 20.05 -15.43
C GLY A 272 0.76 18.75 -15.20
N ALA A 273 1.43 17.61 -15.21
CA ALA A 273 0.81 16.29 -15.11
C ALA A 273 -0.11 16.15 -13.88
N GLY A 274 0.32 16.65 -12.72
CA GLY A 274 -0.47 16.60 -11.49
C GLY A 274 -1.78 17.41 -11.58
N THR A 275 -1.71 18.62 -12.15
CA THR A 275 -2.90 19.45 -12.36
C THR A 275 -3.88 18.78 -13.32
N ARG A 276 -3.40 18.25 -14.44
CA ARG A 276 -4.22 17.51 -15.42
C ARG A 276 -4.90 16.30 -14.77
N ARG A 277 -4.17 15.58 -13.93
CA ARG A 277 -4.65 14.38 -13.24
C ARG A 277 -5.76 14.70 -12.24
N LEU A 278 -5.56 15.70 -11.38
CA LEU A 278 -6.60 16.13 -10.44
C LEU A 278 -7.82 16.73 -11.17
N ALA A 279 -7.59 17.49 -12.23
CA ALA A 279 -8.67 18.00 -13.07
C ALA A 279 -9.51 16.86 -13.70
N ALA A 280 -8.85 15.83 -14.24
CA ALA A 280 -9.53 14.67 -14.80
C ALA A 280 -10.35 13.91 -13.72
N LEU A 281 -9.83 13.78 -12.51
CA LEU A 281 -10.55 13.19 -11.38
C LEU A 281 -11.81 13.99 -11.04
N GLU A 282 -11.69 15.32 -10.95
CA GLU A 282 -12.84 16.18 -10.64
C GLU A 282 -13.91 16.14 -11.72
N VAL A 283 -13.50 16.16 -13.00
CA VAL A 283 -14.43 16.04 -14.14
C VAL A 283 -15.12 14.67 -14.09
N ALA A 284 -14.38 13.59 -13.86
CA ALA A 284 -14.94 12.25 -13.79
C ALA A 284 -15.91 12.09 -12.60
N ALA A 285 -15.58 12.67 -11.45
CA ALA A 285 -16.41 12.60 -10.24
C ALA A 285 -17.63 13.54 -10.30
N ALA A 286 -17.58 14.59 -11.07
CA ALA A 286 -18.66 15.61 -11.13
C ALA A 286 -19.96 15.08 -11.76
N HIS A 287 -19.88 14.10 -12.64
CA HIS A 287 -21.05 13.54 -13.39
C HIS A 287 -21.55 12.22 -12.81
N GLN A 288 -20.85 11.64 -11.85
CA GLN A 288 -21.17 10.31 -11.37
C GLN A 288 -22.37 10.31 -10.40
N VAL A 289 -22.90 9.12 -10.18
CA VAL A 289 -23.78 8.84 -9.06
C VAL A 289 -23.12 9.26 -7.75
N GLU A 290 -23.89 9.42 -6.71
CA GLU A 290 -23.44 9.97 -5.41
C GLU A 290 -22.21 9.22 -4.86
N HIS A 291 -22.16 7.90 -5.04
CA HIS A 291 -21.09 7.04 -4.51
C HIS A 291 -20.56 6.05 -5.56
N PRO A 292 -19.79 6.51 -6.57
CA PRO A 292 -19.23 5.62 -7.59
C PRO A 292 -18.14 4.70 -7.03
N VAL A 293 -17.91 3.55 -7.65
CA VAL A 293 -16.67 2.79 -7.45
C VAL A 293 -15.51 3.57 -8.08
N MET A 294 -14.42 3.73 -7.34
CA MET A 294 -13.27 4.51 -7.79
C MET A 294 -12.03 3.63 -7.96
N VAL A 295 -11.30 3.83 -9.03
CA VAL A 295 -10.04 3.14 -9.34
C VAL A 295 -8.96 4.17 -9.61
N VAL A 296 -7.92 4.20 -8.78
CA VAL A 296 -6.81 5.16 -8.85
C VAL A 296 -5.50 4.40 -8.96
N ASP A 297 -4.91 4.39 -10.15
CA ASP A 297 -3.63 3.73 -10.39
C ASP A 297 -2.48 4.72 -10.18
N GLU A 298 -1.45 4.30 -9.41
CA GLU A 298 -0.28 5.12 -9.06
C GLU A 298 -0.66 6.52 -8.53
N ILE A 299 -1.28 6.60 -7.34
CA ILE A 299 -1.79 7.86 -6.78
C ILE A 299 -0.74 8.98 -6.76
N GLU A 300 0.53 8.64 -6.64
CA GLU A 300 1.67 9.57 -6.59
C GLU A 300 1.99 10.24 -7.92
N ARG A 301 1.55 9.68 -9.03
CA ARG A 301 2.03 10.10 -10.35
C ARG A 301 1.69 11.55 -10.66
N GLY A 302 2.75 12.34 -10.84
CA GLY A 302 2.64 13.78 -11.13
C GLY A 302 2.18 14.64 -9.96
N LEU A 303 2.00 14.06 -8.75
CA LEU A 303 1.59 14.79 -7.56
C LEU A 303 2.74 14.95 -6.56
N GLU A 304 2.89 16.14 -6.02
CA GLU A 304 3.77 16.41 -4.89
C GLU A 304 3.28 15.68 -3.63
N SER A 305 4.20 15.32 -2.74
CA SER A 305 3.92 14.52 -1.53
C SER A 305 2.75 15.06 -0.68
N TYR A 306 2.61 16.39 -0.56
CA TYR A 306 1.50 16.99 0.19
C TYR A 306 0.15 16.79 -0.51
N ARG A 307 0.10 16.85 -1.85
CA ARG A 307 -1.12 16.60 -2.63
C ARG A 307 -1.53 15.13 -2.60
N GLN A 308 -0.56 14.21 -2.59
CA GLN A 308 -0.83 12.78 -2.41
C GLN A 308 -1.52 12.51 -1.07
N ARG A 309 -1.04 13.15 0.03
CA ARG A 309 -1.66 13.03 1.36
C ARG A 309 -3.09 13.56 1.36
N ILE A 310 -3.30 14.79 0.86
CA ILE A 310 -4.63 15.40 0.79
C ILE A 310 -5.58 14.52 -0.02
N LEU A 311 -5.15 14.06 -1.21
CA LEU A 311 -5.98 13.19 -2.05
C LEU A 311 -6.33 11.88 -1.34
N MET A 312 -5.37 11.25 -0.64
CA MET A 312 -5.64 10.03 0.11
C MET A 312 -6.67 10.26 1.23
N GLU A 313 -6.51 11.33 2.00
CA GLU A 313 -7.45 11.71 3.08
C GLU A 313 -8.86 11.98 2.52
N GLU A 314 -8.96 12.66 1.38
CA GLU A 314 -10.23 12.91 0.71
C GLU A 314 -10.89 11.62 0.19
N LEU A 315 -10.10 10.68 -0.34
CA LEU A 315 -10.62 9.38 -0.79
C LEU A 315 -11.15 8.56 0.39
N ILE A 316 -10.46 8.58 1.53
CA ILE A 316 -10.87 7.87 2.76
C ILE A 316 -12.15 8.47 3.34
N ALA A 317 -12.32 9.79 3.26
CA ALA A 317 -13.52 10.45 3.76
C ALA A 317 -14.78 10.21 2.91
N ARG A 318 -14.63 9.66 1.69
CA ARG A 318 -15.77 9.35 0.80
C ARG A 318 -16.43 8.02 1.19
N PRO A 319 -17.76 7.90 1.11
CA PRO A 319 -18.45 6.63 1.33
C PRO A 319 -18.32 5.63 0.17
N SER A 320 -17.64 6.01 -0.91
CA SER A 320 -17.37 5.18 -2.08
C SER A 320 -16.36 4.07 -1.78
N GLN A 321 -16.49 2.92 -2.42
CA GLN A 321 -15.42 1.95 -2.45
C GLN A 321 -14.33 2.39 -3.43
N VAL A 322 -13.08 2.44 -2.95
CA VAL A 322 -11.94 2.96 -3.70
C VAL A 322 -10.83 1.91 -3.76
N PHE A 323 -10.23 1.75 -4.91
CA PHE A 323 -9.08 0.88 -5.16
C PHE A 323 -7.91 1.74 -5.61
N VAL A 324 -6.80 1.66 -4.89
CA VAL A 324 -5.62 2.51 -5.11
C VAL A 324 -4.39 1.63 -5.23
N THR A 325 -3.53 1.91 -6.22
CA THR A 325 -2.15 1.43 -6.19
C THR A 325 -1.20 2.57 -5.85
N THR A 326 -0.12 2.26 -5.18
CA THR A 326 0.91 3.25 -4.85
C THR A 326 2.27 2.60 -4.58
N HIS A 327 3.33 3.36 -4.89
CA HIS A 327 4.72 3.13 -4.48
C HIS A 327 5.24 4.30 -3.63
N SER A 328 4.33 5.12 -3.09
CA SER A 328 4.66 6.34 -2.36
C SER A 328 4.51 6.17 -0.86
N ALA A 329 5.59 6.33 -0.10
CA ALA A 329 5.58 6.36 1.35
C ALA A 329 4.66 7.46 1.92
N PRO A 330 4.63 8.71 1.39
CA PRO A 330 3.64 9.71 1.78
C PRO A 330 2.18 9.27 1.64
N ALA A 331 1.85 8.54 0.57
CA ALA A 331 0.49 8.04 0.35
C ALA A 331 0.15 6.91 1.35
N VAL A 332 1.07 5.96 1.57
CA VAL A 332 0.89 4.89 2.56
C VAL A 332 0.76 5.46 3.98
N ASN A 333 1.58 6.47 4.33
CA ASN A 333 1.52 7.12 5.64
C ASN A 333 0.17 7.81 5.90
N ALA A 334 -0.41 8.47 4.89
CA ALA A 334 -1.70 9.14 4.98
C ALA A 334 -2.89 8.16 4.98
N ALA A 335 -2.70 6.91 4.62
CA ALA A 335 -3.74 5.92 4.42
C ALA A 335 -4.29 5.30 5.73
N VAL A 336 -4.40 6.09 6.77
CA VAL A 336 -4.92 5.64 8.07
C VAL A 336 -6.42 5.38 7.97
N GLY A 337 -6.85 4.15 8.27
CA GLY A 337 -8.26 3.74 8.13
C GLY A 337 -8.59 3.08 6.79
N ALA A 338 -7.64 3.02 5.85
CA ALA A 338 -7.76 2.21 4.65
C ALA A 338 -7.39 0.74 4.91
N SER A 339 -7.93 -0.18 4.12
CA SER A 339 -7.48 -1.57 4.07
C SER A 339 -6.23 -1.67 3.21
N LEU A 340 -5.14 -2.13 3.80
CA LEU A 340 -3.89 -2.36 3.08
C LEU A 340 -3.79 -3.82 2.64
N TRP A 341 -3.38 -4.04 1.40
CA TRP A 341 -3.23 -5.34 0.77
C TRP A 341 -1.87 -5.44 0.11
N TYR A 342 -1.23 -6.59 0.21
CA TYR A 342 0.03 -6.86 -0.46
C TYR A 342 -0.16 -7.89 -1.55
N VAL A 343 0.27 -7.56 -2.76
CA VAL A 343 0.26 -8.47 -3.91
C VAL A 343 1.66 -9.07 -4.01
N ASP A 344 1.76 -10.37 -3.82
CA ASP A 344 3.03 -11.09 -3.89
C ASP A 344 3.50 -11.34 -5.34
N ALA A 345 4.67 -11.90 -5.49
CA ALA A 345 5.23 -12.22 -6.81
C ALA A 345 4.43 -13.27 -7.60
N GLY A 346 3.58 -14.04 -6.94
CA GLY A 346 2.66 -15.02 -7.56
C GLY A 346 1.30 -14.41 -7.91
N GLY A 347 1.08 -13.12 -7.60
CA GLY A 347 -0.20 -12.44 -7.82
C GLY A 347 -1.25 -12.73 -6.76
N ALA A 348 -0.91 -13.40 -5.66
CA ALA A 348 -1.83 -13.57 -4.53
C ALA A 348 -1.93 -12.28 -3.72
N VAL A 349 -3.14 -11.98 -3.23
CA VAL A 349 -3.43 -10.77 -2.43
C VAL A 349 -3.60 -11.16 -0.97
N GLY A 350 -2.74 -10.66 -0.10
CA GLY A 350 -2.80 -10.86 1.34
C GLY A 350 -3.12 -9.56 2.09
N GLU A 351 -3.89 -9.68 3.16
CA GLU A 351 -4.27 -8.54 4.00
C GLU A 351 -3.11 -8.13 4.90
N LEU A 352 -2.90 -6.83 5.02
CA LEU A 352 -2.04 -6.22 6.02
C LEU A 352 -2.93 -5.78 7.20
N PRO A 353 -2.84 -6.45 8.36
CA PRO A 353 -3.82 -6.25 9.43
C PRO A 353 -3.70 -4.86 10.07
N ALA A 354 -4.80 -4.33 10.59
CA ALA A 354 -4.84 -3.00 11.23
C ALA A 354 -3.84 -2.83 12.40
N ALA A 355 -3.41 -3.93 13.02
CA ALA A 355 -2.43 -3.92 14.10
C ALA A 355 -1.06 -3.35 13.71
N ILE A 356 -0.73 -3.29 12.40
CA ILE A 356 0.52 -2.67 11.90
C ILE A 356 0.42 -1.15 11.74
N GLY A 357 -0.72 -0.54 12.04
CA GLY A 357 -0.94 0.91 11.88
C GLY A 357 0.14 1.80 12.53
N PRO A 358 0.65 1.51 13.73
CA PRO A 358 1.79 2.24 14.29
C PRO A 358 3.04 2.20 13.41
N GLN A 359 3.36 1.05 12.82
CA GLN A 359 4.49 0.88 11.89
C GLN A 359 4.25 1.62 10.57
N GLN A 360 3.04 1.58 10.04
CA GLN A 360 2.64 2.34 8.86
C GLN A 360 2.89 3.84 9.01
N LYS A 361 2.63 4.41 10.19
CA LYS A 361 2.89 5.81 10.50
C LYS A 361 4.37 6.12 10.74
N ARG A 362 5.10 5.19 11.40
CA ARG A 362 6.50 5.35 11.76
C ARG A 362 7.41 5.24 10.54
N ASP A 363 7.21 4.19 9.77
CA ASP A 363 8.07 3.84 8.63
C ASP A 363 7.26 3.14 7.52
N PRO A 364 6.57 3.92 6.66
CA PRO A 364 5.78 3.39 5.56
C PRO A 364 6.61 2.67 4.47
N GLU A 365 7.93 2.92 4.37
CA GLU A 365 8.84 2.25 3.43
C GLU A 365 8.89 0.73 3.68
N THR A 366 8.65 0.30 4.93
CA THR A 366 8.53 -1.11 5.31
C THR A 366 7.60 -1.89 4.37
N PHE A 367 6.50 -1.29 3.95
CA PHE A 367 5.45 -1.93 3.14
C PHE A 367 5.70 -1.82 1.64
N LEU A 368 6.69 -1.03 1.24
CA LEU A 368 7.09 -0.82 -0.16
C LEU A 368 8.34 -1.64 -0.52
N ALA A 369 8.98 -2.24 0.47
CA ALA A 369 10.16 -3.05 0.29
C ALA A 369 9.86 -4.38 -0.42
N ARG A 370 10.86 -4.92 -1.11
CA ARG A 370 10.85 -6.29 -1.62
C ARG A 370 11.07 -7.31 -0.50
N VAL A 371 11.93 -6.96 0.47
CA VAL A 371 12.16 -7.68 1.73
C VAL A 371 12.25 -6.66 2.85
N ALA A 372 11.35 -6.73 3.81
CA ALA A 372 11.34 -5.87 4.99
C ALA A 372 12.00 -6.61 6.16
N ILE A 373 13.04 -6.04 6.74
CA ILE A 373 13.66 -6.55 7.97
C ILE A 373 13.18 -5.69 9.13
N ILE A 374 12.43 -6.27 10.05
CA ILE A 374 11.97 -5.60 11.27
C ILE A 374 13.00 -5.84 12.37
N ALA A 375 13.74 -4.81 12.71
CA ALA A 375 14.69 -4.80 13.81
C ALA A 375 14.00 -4.30 15.08
N GLU A 376 14.38 -4.80 16.26
CA GLU A 376 13.72 -4.43 17.50
C GLU A 376 13.83 -2.94 17.84
N GLY A 377 15.00 -2.36 17.60
CA GLY A 377 15.28 -0.96 17.88
C GLY A 377 16.43 -0.40 17.04
N ALA A 378 16.82 0.83 17.33
CA ALA A 378 17.80 1.57 16.55
C ALA A 378 19.19 0.88 16.49
N THR A 379 19.63 0.24 17.57
CA THR A 379 20.91 -0.51 17.59
C THR A 379 20.88 -1.63 16.57
N GLU A 380 19.83 -2.45 16.61
CA GLU A 380 19.64 -3.59 15.71
C GLU A 380 19.50 -3.14 14.26
N VAL A 381 18.83 -1.99 14.00
CA VAL A 381 18.77 -1.38 12.65
C VAL A 381 20.16 -1.13 12.12
N GLY A 382 21.02 -0.46 12.88
CA GLY A 382 22.39 -0.18 12.46
C GLY A 382 23.22 -1.44 12.24
N PHE A 383 23.16 -2.36 13.20
CA PHE A 383 23.90 -3.61 13.14
C PHE A 383 23.51 -4.46 11.92
N VAL A 384 22.22 -4.67 11.71
CA VAL A 384 21.71 -5.49 10.59
C VAL A 384 21.99 -4.82 9.25
N THR A 385 21.85 -3.51 9.17
CA THR A 385 22.16 -2.76 7.93
C THR A 385 23.61 -2.98 7.52
N THR A 386 24.56 -2.84 8.46
CA THR A 386 25.99 -3.08 8.21
C THR A 386 26.26 -4.54 7.85
N LEU A 387 25.70 -5.49 8.60
CA LEU A 387 25.84 -6.92 8.37
C LEU A 387 25.37 -7.34 6.97
N ILE A 388 24.19 -6.89 6.56
CA ILE A 388 23.64 -7.22 5.25
C ILE A 388 24.42 -6.54 4.13
N ASN A 389 24.79 -5.25 4.26
CA ASN A 389 25.63 -4.57 3.27
C ASN A 389 26.98 -5.28 3.06
N ARG A 390 27.67 -5.68 4.14
CA ARG A 390 28.91 -6.47 4.04
C ARG A 390 28.67 -7.80 3.32
N SER A 391 27.62 -8.52 3.66
CA SER A 391 27.28 -9.80 3.03
C SER A 391 26.99 -9.68 1.53
N LEU A 392 26.53 -8.53 1.08
CA LEU A 392 26.22 -8.23 -0.33
C LEU A 392 27.40 -7.61 -1.06
N GLY A 393 28.37 -7.01 -0.35
CA GLY A 393 29.45 -6.21 -0.94
C GLY A 393 29.00 -4.87 -1.49
N GLU A 394 27.72 -4.49 -1.28
CA GLU A 394 27.11 -3.24 -1.73
C GLU A 394 25.86 -2.88 -0.92
N ASP A 395 25.28 -1.71 -1.21
CA ASP A 395 24.08 -1.21 -0.51
C ASP A 395 22.87 -2.12 -0.76
N MET A 396 22.31 -2.67 0.30
CA MET A 396 21.13 -3.56 0.30
C MET A 396 19.88 -2.94 -0.35
N ARG A 397 19.78 -1.60 -0.38
CA ARG A 397 18.64 -0.89 -1.01
C ARG A 397 18.56 -1.16 -2.50
N ARG A 398 19.68 -1.49 -3.17
CA ARG A 398 19.69 -1.90 -4.58
C ARG A 398 18.92 -3.19 -4.84
N TYR A 399 18.75 -4.02 -3.81
CA TYR A 399 17.99 -5.27 -3.86
C TYR A 399 16.54 -5.10 -3.36
N GLY A 400 16.16 -3.88 -2.97
CA GLY A 400 14.86 -3.60 -2.38
C GLY A 400 14.71 -4.12 -0.94
N ILE A 401 15.82 -4.28 -0.21
CA ILE A 401 15.83 -4.61 1.21
C ILE A 401 15.70 -3.33 2.01
N TRP A 402 14.80 -3.32 2.98
CA TRP A 402 14.61 -2.22 3.92
C TRP A 402 14.68 -2.72 5.35
N VAL A 403 15.48 -2.08 6.20
CA VAL A 403 15.55 -2.36 7.63
C VAL A 403 14.76 -1.30 8.36
N SER A 404 13.77 -1.72 9.11
CA SER A 404 12.83 -0.86 9.80
C SER A 404 12.94 -1.02 11.32
N ASP A 405 12.87 0.10 12.04
CA ASP A 405 12.79 0.12 13.50
C ASP A 405 11.39 -0.33 13.95
N GLY A 406 11.32 -1.46 14.63
CA GLY A 406 10.09 -2.02 15.21
C GLY A 406 9.62 -1.30 16.47
N GLY A 407 10.48 -0.46 17.08
CA GLY A 407 10.18 0.39 18.25
C GLY A 407 10.40 -0.27 19.60
N SER A 408 10.09 -1.53 19.75
CA SER A 408 10.33 -2.34 20.94
C SER A 408 10.14 -3.82 20.63
N ASN A 409 10.58 -4.71 21.53
CA ASN A 409 10.40 -6.16 21.39
C ASN A 409 8.93 -6.55 21.12
N SER A 410 7.99 -5.99 21.88
CA SER A 410 6.55 -6.27 21.73
C SER A 410 5.95 -5.68 20.44
N GLU A 411 6.37 -4.49 20.03
CA GLU A 411 5.89 -3.86 18.78
C GLU A 411 6.45 -4.61 17.58
N ALA A 412 7.75 -4.91 17.55
CA ALA A 412 8.39 -5.71 16.52
C ALA A 412 7.71 -7.08 16.35
N LEU A 413 7.41 -7.76 17.46
CA LEU A 413 6.66 -9.02 17.45
C LEU A 413 5.28 -8.85 16.81
N THR A 414 4.55 -7.78 17.17
CA THR A 414 3.22 -7.49 16.60
C THR A 414 3.29 -7.28 15.10
N VAL A 415 4.27 -6.52 14.63
CA VAL A 415 4.50 -6.26 13.19
C VAL A 415 4.86 -7.56 12.46
N LEU A 416 5.81 -8.34 12.99
CA LEU A 416 6.23 -9.61 12.40
C LEU A 416 5.08 -10.63 12.30
N ARG A 417 4.25 -10.75 13.35
CA ARG A 417 3.05 -11.61 13.32
C ARG A 417 2.05 -11.16 12.26
N GLY A 418 1.81 -9.85 12.15
CA GLY A 418 0.90 -9.27 11.17
C GLY A 418 1.38 -9.51 9.74
N LEU A 419 2.66 -9.31 9.48
CA LEU A 419 3.23 -9.40 8.14
C LEU A 419 3.50 -10.84 7.68
N SER A 420 3.71 -11.78 8.59
CA SER A 420 4.08 -13.17 8.26
C SER A 420 3.08 -13.94 7.38
N ASN A 421 1.85 -13.43 7.22
CA ASN A 421 0.79 -14.04 6.40
C ASN A 421 0.33 -13.12 5.25
N SER A 422 0.95 -11.97 5.07
CA SER A 422 0.48 -10.95 4.12
C SER A 422 0.98 -11.12 2.69
N GLY A 423 1.93 -12.04 2.46
CA GLY A 423 2.63 -12.16 1.17
C GLY A 423 3.88 -11.28 1.06
N LEU A 424 4.01 -10.22 1.87
CA LEU A 424 5.26 -9.44 1.97
C LEU A 424 6.36 -10.33 2.54
N LYS A 425 7.50 -10.40 1.87
CA LYS A 425 8.67 -11.08 2.42
C LYS A 425 9.20 -10.29 3.60
N VAL A 426 9.09 -10.87 4.80
CA VAL A 426 9.50 -10.22 6.04
C VAL A 426 10.56 -11.05 6.76
N ALA A 427 11.54 -10.37 7.35
CA ALA A 427 12.54 -10.93 8.25
C ALA A 427 12.51 -10.18 9.58
N GLY A 428 12.99 -10.80 10.64
CA GLY A 428 13.03 -10.21 11.98
C GLY A 428 14.41 -10.32 12.60
N PHE A 429 14.83 -9.28 13.32
CA PHE A 429 16.06 -9.27 14.12
C PHE A 429 15.76 -8.67 15.49
N ALA A 430 15.81 -9.50 16.54
CA ALA A 430 15.37 -9.10 17.87
C ALA A 430 16.20 -9.72 19.00
N ASP A 431 16.21 -9.03 20.13
CA ASP A 431 16.76 -9.48 21.38
C ASP A 431 15.86 -10.54 22.06
N ASN A 432 16.39 -11.24 23.03
CA ASN A 432 15.65 -12.19 23.83
C ASN A 432 15.48 -11.71 25.27
N GLU A 433 14.44 -10.95 25.50
CA GLU A 433 14.08 -10.46 26.84
C GLU A 433 13.39 -11.51 27.73
N GLY A 434 13.23 -12.76 27.26
CA GLY A 434 12.53 -13.82 27.98
C GLY A 434 11.01 -13.67 28.04
N THR A 435 10.46 -12.64 27.39
CA THR A 435 9.03 -12.34 27.35
C THR A 435 8.34 -12.93 26.11
N GLN A 436 7.03 -13.18 26.18
CA GLN A 436 6.16 -13.60 25.06
C GLN A 436 6.72 -14.79 24.23
N THR A 437 7.40 -15.72 24.90
CA THR A 437 8.14 -16.83 24.26
C THR A 437 7.30 -17.68 23.32
N GLY A 438 6.02 -17.93 23.66
CA GLY A 438 5.08 -18.68 22.79
C GLY A 438 4.80 -17.96 21.47
N LEU A 439 4.60 -16.64 21.50
CA LEU A 439 4.33 -15.84 20.30
C LEU A 439 5.58 -15.72 19.41
N TRP A 440 6.76 -15.59 20.00
CA TRP A 440 8.02 -15.63 19.27
C TRP A 440 8.27 -17.01 18.61
N ALA A 441 7.89 -18.10 19.28
CA ALA A 441 7.96 -19.43 18.70
C ALA A 441 7.02 -19.60 17.48
N GLU A 442 5.81 -19.03 17.52
CA GLU A 442 4.89 -19.00 16.37
C GLU A 442 5.51 -18.24 15.16
N VAL A 443 6.14 -17.08 15.40
CA VAL A 443 6.81 -16.31 14.35
C VAL A 443 8.02 -17.09 13.81
N LYS A 444 8.83 -17.71 14.66
CA LYS A 444 9.97 -18.54 14.24
C LYS A 444 9.52 -19.73 13.38
N ALA A 445 8.41 -20.37 13.75
CA ALA A 445 7.87 -21.47 12.97
C ALA A 445 7.46 -21.06 11.53
N LYS A 446 7.02 -19.80 11.34
CA LYS A 446 6.64 -19.26 10.03
C LYS A 446 7.82 -18.72 9.23
N LEU A 447 8.69 -17.97 9.87
CA LEU A 447 9.79 -17.26 9.21
C LEU A 447 11.06 -18.11 9.09
N GLY A 448 11.19 -19.16 9.87
CA GLY A 448 12.41 -19.98 9.86
C GLY A 448 13.65 -19.12 10.15
N ASP A 449 14.67 -19.24 9.31
CA ASP A 449 15.92 -18.49 9.47
C ASP A 449 15.83 -17.00 9.07
N LEU A 450 14.72 -16.57 8.50
CA LEU A 450 14.40 -15.13 8.37
C LEU A 450 14.12 -14.47 9.73
N LEU A 451 13.94 -15.22 10.82
CA LEU A 451 13.93 -14.68 12.18
C LEU A 451 15.24 -15.01 12.89
N MET A 452 16.08 -13.99 13.09
CA MET A 452 17.19 -14.02 14.03
C MET A 452 16.71 -13.51 15.38
N ARG A 453 16.94 -14.31 16.42
CA ARG A 453 16.74 -13.93 17.81
C ARG A 453 17.86 -14.52 18.65
N TRP A 454 18.44 -13.73 19.53
CA TRP A 454 19.48 -14.22 20.42
C TRP A 454 18.94 -15.31 21.35
N PRO A 455 19.79 -16.29 21.78
CA PRO A 455 19.36 -17.30 22.77
C PRO A 455 18.91 -16.66 24.07
N GLU A 456 19.65 -15.67 24.54
CA GLU A 456 19.41 -14.89 25.76
C GLU A 456 19.94 -13.47 25.57
N GLY A 457 19.30 -12.49 26.23
CA GLY A 457 19.74 -11.11 26.31
C GLY A 457 19.73 -10.35 25.00
N CYS A 458 20.58 -9.37 24.91
CA CYS A 458 20.67 -8.42 23.81
C CYS A 458 21.94 -8.63 22.97
N LEU A 459 22.06 -7.83 21.92
CA LEU A 459 23.20 -7.83 20.99
C LEU A 459 24.54 -7.68 21.75
N GLU A 460 24.63 -6.72 22.67
CA GLU A 460 25.86 -6.46 23.43
C GLU A 460 26.23 -7.63 24.35
N THR A 461 25.25 -8.31 24.95
CA THR A 461 25.49 -9.50 25.81
C THR A 461 26.03 -10.69 25.03
N ASN A 462 25.79 -10.74 23.73
CA ASN A 462 26.23 -11.82 22.84
C ASN A 462 27.52 -11.50 22.07
N VAL A 463 27.99 -10.25 22.07
CA VAL A 463 29.23 -9.84 21.38
C VAL A 463 30.36 -9.55 22.36
N ILE A 464 30.13 -8.73 23.38
CA ILE A 464 31.19 -8.25 24.30
C ILE A 464 31.94 -9.38 25.02
N PRO A 465 31.28 -10.48 25.50
CA PRO A 465 31.97 -11.56 26.20
C PRO A 465 33.01 -12.32 25.37
N HIS A 466 33.04 -12.12 24.05
CA HIS A 466 34.03 -12.76 23.17
C HIS A 466 35.32 -11.97 22.99
N LEU A 467 35.41 -10.77 23.56
CA LEU A 467 36.61 -9.93 23.52
C LEU A 467 37.72 -10.55 24.34
N THR A 468 38.95 -10.42 23.87
CA THR A 468 40.20 -10.71 24.57
C THR A 468 40.76 -9.42 25.18
N ASP A 469 41.68 -9.55 26.17
CA ASP A 469 42.21 -8.39 26.89
C ASP A 469 42.91 -7.38 25.95
N ASP A 470 43.57 -7.86 24.92
CA ASP A 470 44.27 -7.04 23.90
C ASP A 470 43.29 -6.27 22.96
N GLN A 471 42.03 -6.72 22.87
CA GLN A 471 41.02 -6.07 22.06
C GLN A 471 40.23 -4.98 22.81
N LEU A 472 40.28 -4.95 24.15
CA LEU A 472 39.47 -4.05 24.97
C LEU A 472 39.67 -2.58 24.63
N GLU A 473 40.93 -2.13 24.48
CA GLU A 473 41.21 -0.72 24.16
C GLU A 473 40.63 -0.31 22.82
N ALA A 474 40.80 -1.14 21.78
CA ALA A 474 40.25 -0.88 20.46
C ALA A 474 38.69 -0.94 20.46
N PHE A 475 38.09 -1.83 21.25
CA PHE A 475 36.64 -1.92 21.37
C PHE A 475 36.01 -0.70 22.06
N ILE A 476 36.69 -0.14 23.09
CA ILE A 476 36.20 1.02 23.85
C ILE A 476 36.32 2.32 23.05
N ARG A 477 37.28 2.47 22.13
CA ARG A 477 37.39 3.63 21.28
C ARG A 477 36.16 3.77 20.38
N ASP A 478 35.64 4.99 20.25
CA ASP A 478 34.60 5.33 19.28
C ASP A 478 35.18 5.44 17.86
N PRO A 479 34.37 5.65 16.82
CA PRO A 479 34.87 5.81 15.44
C PRO A 479 35.83 6.98 15.24
N ASP A 480 35.78 8.00 16.09
CA ASP A 480 36.70 9.16 16.08
C ASP A 480 38.01 8.86 16.83
N GLY A 481 38.14 7.67 17.43
CA GLY A 481 39.31 7.19 18.17
C GLY A 481 39.33 7.63 19.63
N ASP A 482 38.28 8.31 20.14
CA ASP A 482 38.15 8.70 21.53
C ASP A 482 37.53 7.58 22.39
N ALA A 483 38.05 7.37 23.58
CA ALA A 483 37.54 6.42 24.56
C ALA A 483 37.00 7.11 25.83
N GLY A 484 37.15 8.42 25.96
CA GLY A 484 36.95 9.16 27.22
C GLY A 484 35.55 9.02 27.82
N GLU A 485 34.52 9.13 27.01
CA GLU A 485 33.14 8.98 27.47
C GLU A 485 32.82 7.55 27.92
N ARG A 486 33.26 6.53 27.18
CA ARG A 486 33.05 5.12 27.54
C ARG A 486 33.85 4.73 28.78
N LEU A 487 35.11 5.12 28.85
CA LEU A 487 35.93 4.95 30.05
C LEU A 487 35.32 5.63 31.28
N ARG A 488 34.75 6.83 31.10
CA ARG A 488 34.01 7.48 32.20
C ARG A 488 32.85 6.63 32.68
N THR A 489 32.04 6.05 31.79
CA THR A 489 30.92 5.19 32.21
C THR A 489 31.37 3.93 32.95
N LEU A 490 32.51 3.37 32.54
CA LEU A 490 33.11 2.20 33.20
C LEU A 490 33.68 2.59 34.56
N ALA A 491 34.43 3.69 34.68
CA ALA A 491 34.99 4.19 35.92
C ALA A 491 33.91 4.50 36.97
N GLU A 492 32.83 5.17 36.55
CA GLU A 492 31.67 5.47 37.41
C GLU A 492 31.01 4.18 37.96
N ARG A 493 30.96 3.09 37.18
CA ARG A 493 30.40 1.80 37.61
C ARG A 493 31.38 0.99 38.48
N ALA A 494 32.67 1.07 38.17
CA ALA A 494 33.73 0.42 38.95
C ALA A 494 34.04 1.14 40.28
N GLY A 495 33.54 2.39 40.44
CA GLY A 495 33.80 3.20 41.64
C GLY A 495 35.24 3.73 41.70
N THR A 496 35.91 3.94 40.55
CA THR A 496 37.26 4.51 40.48
C THR A 496 37.21 5.96 39.99
N GLU A 497 38.10 6.82 40.52
CA GLU A 497 38.23 8.22 40.09
C GLU A 497 39.04 8.34 38.80
N GLU A 498 39.97 7.44 38.57
CA GLU A 498 40.78 7.35 37.37
C GLU A 498 40.01 6.77 36.18
N LYS A 499 39.97 7.54 35.06
CA LYS A 499 39.24 7.16 33.83
C LYS A 499 40.20 6.54 32.81
N THR A 500 41.00 5.53 33.29
CA THR A 500 41.89 4.76 32.43
C THR A 500 41.42 3.31 32.41
N LEU A 501 41.71 2.61 31.31
CA LEU A 501 41.37 1.18 31.21
C LEU A 501 42.05 0.35 32.31
N ALA A 502 43.33 0.65 32.60
CA ALA A 502 44.08 -0.05 33.66
C ALA A 502 43.46 0.12 35.06
N ALA A 503 43.01 1.34 35.43
CA ALA A 503 42.35 1.61 36.70
C ALA A 503 40.99 0.89 36.79
N VAL A 504 40.22 0.87 35.70
CA VAL A 504 38.95 0.14 35.64
C VAL A 504 39.18 -1.36 35.78
N GLN A 505 40.17 -1.93 35.09
CA GLN A 505 40.52 -3.36 35.19
C GLN A 505 40.95 -3.73 36.63
N ALA A 506 41.71 -2.87 37.29
CA ALA A 506 42.14 -3.10 38.67
C ALA A 506 40.99 -3.01 39.70
N ALA A 507 39.90 -2.26 39.37
CA ALA A 507 38.77 -2.01 40.23
C ALA A 507 37.60 -3.01 40.05
N THR A 508 37.67 -3.92 39.07
CA THR A 508 36.61 -4.92 38.81
C THR A 508 37.15 -6.32 38.61
N ASP A 509 36.45 -7.33 39.11
CA ASP A 509 36.77 -8.72 38.90
C ASP A 509 36.44 -9.21 37.46
N ASN A 510 35.57 -8.51 36.74
CA ASN A 510 35.15 -8.90 35.40
C ASN A 510 34.83 -7.66 34.54
N ILE A 511 35.81 -7.23 33.79
CA ILE A 511 35.70 -6.06 32.90
C ILE A 511 34.67 -6.26 31.80
N LEU A 512 34.54 -7.47 31.23
CA LEU A 512 33.59 -7.75 30.13
C LEU A 512 32.15 -7.63 30.66
N LYS A 513 31.86 -8.14 31.85
CA LYS A 513 30.56 -7.97 32.51
C LYS A 513 30.25 -6.49 32.74
N LEU A 514 31.20 -5.74 33.26
CA LEU A 514 31.05 -4.28 33.47
C LEU A 514 30.77 -3.53 32.16
N MET A 515 31.45 -3.91 31.08
CA MET A 515 31.22 -3.34 29.74
C MET A 515 29.81 -3.64 29.23
N VAL A 516 29.34 -4.89 29.36
CA VAL A 516 27.95 -5.26 28.99
C VAL A 516 26.95 -4.42 29.79
N GLU A 517 27.13 -4.30 31.13
CA GLU A 517 26.24 -3.51 31.97
C GLU A 517 26.24 -2.03 31.57
N ALA A 518 27.38 -1.47 31.21
CA ALA A 518 27.50 -0.09 30.75
C ALA A 518 26.84 0.11 29.37
N ALA A 519 27.12 -0.77 28.42
CA ALA A 519 26.58 -0.71 27.07
C ALA A 519 25.04 -0.90 27.03
N CYS A 520 24.51 -1.81 27.87
CA CYS A 520 23.07 -1.99 28.02
C CYS A 520 22.38 -0.91 28.87
N GLY A 521 23.14 -0.11 29.64
CA GLY A 521 22.57 0.80 30.63
C GLY A 521 21.86 0.07 31.78
N SER A 522 22.32 -1.13 32.14
CA SER A 522 21.71 -1.97 33.16
C SER A 522 21.82 -1.35 34.56
N VAL A 523 20.79 -1.52 35.38
CA VAL A 523 20.75 -1.02 36.77
C VAL A 523 20.15 -2.08 37.68
N THR A 524 20.61 -2.11 38.91
CA THR A 524 20.08 -2.97 39.98
C THR A 524 19.11 -2.19 40.88
N ASN A 525 18.23 -2.88 41.58
CA ASN A 525 17.18 -2.26 42.39
C ASN A 525 17.69 -1.57 43.66
N ASP A 526 18.85 -1.94 44.12
CA ASP A 526 19.51 -1.46 45.35
C ASP A 526 20.22 -0.11 45.19
N LEU A 527 20.42 0.35 43.95
CA LEU A 527 21.07 1.63 43.67
C LEU A 527 20.16 2.84 43.98
N PRO A 528 20.76 3.99 44.41
CA PRO A 528 20.03 5.24 44.54
C PRO A 528 19.40 5.69 43.21
N ASP A 529 18.24 6.34 43.28
CA ASP A 529 17.51 6.75 42.06
C ASP A 529 18.30 7.66 41.15
N ALA A 530 19.11 8.58 41.70
CA ALA A 530 20.02 9.42 40.93
C ALA A 530 21.04 8.58 40.14
N THR A 531 21.64 7.59 40.76
CA THR A 531 22.59 6.65 40.15
C THR A 531 21.92 5.80 39.10
N LYS A 532 20.72 5.27 39.38
CA LYS A 532 19.93 4.54 38.36
C LYS A 532 19.67 5.36 37.12
N LYS A 533 19.28 6.65 37.31
CA LYS A 533 19.03 7.56 36.20
C LYS A 533 20.30 7.86 35.41
N ALA A 534 21.43 8.03 36.05
CA ALA A 534 22.72 8.22 35.42
C ALA A 534 23.14 6.97 34.63
N TRP A 535 23.12 5.78 35.26
CA TRP A 535 23.59 4.54 34.66
C TRP A 535 22.72 4.06 33.51
N LYS A 536 21.41 4.28 33.52
CA LYS A 536 20.55 4.05 32.35
C LYS A 536 20.98 4.83 31.11
N ARG A 537 21.57 6.02 31.31
CA ARG A 537 22.08 6.86 30.21
C ARG A 537 23.44 6.41 29.69
N HIS A 538 24.15 5.53 30.41
CA HIS A 538 25.47 5.04 29.95
C HIS A 538 25.35 4.35 28.59
N GLY A 539 24.31 3.54 28.36
CA GLY A 539 24.06 2.89 27.07
C GLY A 539 24.05 3.85 25.87
N GLN A 540 23.58 5.11 26.08
CA GLN A 540 23.57 6.13 25.01
C GLN A 540 24.98 6.57 24.60
N ARG A 541 26.00 6.34 25.45
CA ARG A 541 27.41 6.60 25.15
C ARG A 541 28.11 5.44 24.47
N TRP A 542 27.39 4.32 24.29
CA TRP A 542 27.85 3.10 23.64
C TRP A 542 27.13 2.92 22.32
N PHE A 543 26.24 1.95 22.24
CA PHE A 543 25.68 1.49 20.96
C PHE A 543 24.19 1.77 20.77
N LYS A 544 23.53 2.47 21.72
CA LYS A 544 22.06 2.69 21.69
C LYS A 544 21.61 3.72 20.66
N SER A 545 22.06 3.56 19.42
CA SER A 545 21.64 4.33 18.24
C SER A 545 21.93 3.52 16.98
N SER A 546 21.37 3.91 15.83
CA SER A 546 21.67 3.23 14.56
C SER A 546 23.15 3.36 14.17
N ALA A 547 23.76 4.52 14.40
CA ALA A 547 25.21 4.69 14.19
C ALA A 547 26.04 3.79 15.13
N GLY A 548 25.62 3.69 16.41
CA GLY A 548 26.27 2.80 17.38
C GLY A 548 26.10 1.32 17.03
N GLY A 549 24.93 0.92 16.54
CA GLY A 549 24.73 -0.45 16.03
C GLY A 549 25.61 -0.78 14.83
N ALA A 550 25.76 0.16 13.90
CA ALA A 550 26.67 0.02 12.77
C ALA A 550 28.12 -0.11 13.24
N GLU A 551 28.55 0.75 14.17
CA GLU A 551 29.87 0.67 14.79
C GLU A 551 30.10 -0.70 15.45
N LEU A 552 29.12 -1.22 16.21
CA LEU A 552 29.27 -2.54 16.83
C LEU A 552 29.43 -3.65 15.78
N ALA A 553 28.70 -3.57 14.68
CA ALA A 553 28.86 -4.50 13.57
C ALA A 553 30.28 -4.42 12.96
N ASP A 554 30.79 -3.20 12.70
CA ASP A 554 32.14 -3.00 12.18
C ASP A 554 33.18 -3.58 13.15
N LYS A 555 33.07 -3.35 14.45
CA LYS A 555 33.96 -3.92 15.47
C LYS A 555 33.92 -5.45 15.50
N VAL A 556 32.78 -6.09 15.22
CA VAL A 556 32.71 -7.57 15.11
C VAL A 556 33.64 -8.08 14.01
N PHE A 557 33.77 -7.39 12.91
CA PHE A 557 34.66 -7.77 11.81
C PHE A 557 36.11 -7.32 12.06
N GLU A 558 36.31 -6.06 12.39
CA GLU A 558 37.65 -5.45 12.57
C GLU A 558 38.46 -6.11 13.69
N LEU A 559 37.79 -6.51 14.77
CA LEU A 559 38.45 -7.21 15.89
C LEU A 559 38.42 -8.73 15.75
N GLY A 560 37.97 -9.27 14.60
CA GLY A 560 37.98 -10.72 14.35
C GLY A 560 37.00 -11.50 15.23
N LEU A 561 35.91 -10.87 15.69
CA LEU A 561 34.89 -11.54 16.52
C LEU A 561 33.88 -12.32 15.66
N TRP A 562 33.83 -12.09 14.34
CA TRP A 562 32.88 -12.76 13.46
C TRP A 562 32.83 -14.29 13.63
N PRO A 563 33.96 -15.05 13.67
CA PRO A 563 33.91 -16.50 13.86
C PRO A 563 33.26 -16.96 15.17
N LYS A 564 33.11 -16.06 16.16
CA LYS A 564 32.48 -16.37 17.45
C LYS A 564 30.95 -16.23 17.43
N VAL A 565 30.44 -15.42 16.51
CA VAL A 565 29.01 -15.11 16.40
C VAL A 565 28.38 -15.60 15.09
N GLN A 566 29.19 -16.00 14.10
CA GLN A 566 28.71 -16.37 12.76
C GLN A 566 27.69 -17.51 12.76
N ASP A 567 27.83 -18.51 13.62
CA ASP A 567 26.90 -19.64 13.68
C ASP A 567 25.46 -19.21 13.98
N ARG A 568 25.29 -18.04 14.59
CA ARG A 568 23.99 -17.45 14.90
C ARG A 568 23.49 -16.50 13.80
N LEU A 569 24.39 -15.74 13.21
CA LEU A 569 24.06 -14.67 12.27
C LEU A 569 24.02 -15.14 10.80
N LEU A 570 24.89 -16.09 10.44
CA LEU A 570 25.02 -16.55 9.05
C LEU A 570 23.74 -17.22 8.49
N PRO A 571 23.00 -18.04 9.24
CA PRO A 571 21.71 -18.56 8.77
C PRO A 571 20.73 -17.46 8.39
N PHE A 572 20.64 -16.41 9.20
CA PHE A 572 19.78 -15.24 8.93
C PHE A 572 20.26 -14.49 7.66
N VAL A 573 21.54 -14.19 7.54
CA VAL A 573 22.13 -13.57 6.35
C VAL A 573 21.79 -14.38 5.10
N ASN A 574 22.00 -15.70 5.14
CA ASN A 574 21.71 -16.56 4.01
C ASN A 574 20.22 -16.67 3.67
N ALA A 575 19.34 -16.62 4.66
CA ALA A 575 17.90 -16.57 4.45
C ALA A 575 17.47 -15.26 3.77
N VAL A 576 18.04 -14.11 4.17
CA VAL A 576 17.80 -12.82 3.51
C VAL A 576 18.33 -12.83 2.07
N ARG A 577 19.54 -13.37 1.83
CA ARG A 577 20.09 -13.53 0.48
C ARG A 577 19.20 -14.41 -0.41
N ALA A 578 18.74 -15.54 0.11
CA ALA A 578 17.81 -16.43 -0.60
C ALA A 578 16.47 -15.74 -0.92
N ALA A 579 15.96 -14.90 -0.02
CA ALA A 579 14.72 -14.14 -0.25
C ALA A 579 14.80 -13.19 -1.45
N ILE A 580 16.01 -12.71 -1.82
CA ILE A 580 16.25 -11.87 -2.99
C ILE A 580 16.81 -12.65 -4.19
N GLY A 581 16.96 -13.96 -4.07
CA GLY A 581 17.41 -14.85 -5.16
C GLY A 581 18.93 -14.96 -5.28
N LEU A 582 19.70 -14.60 -4.24
CA LEU A 582 21.16 -14.75 -4.22
C LEU A 582 21.59 -16.06 -3.54
N PRO A 583 22.74 -16.65 -3.95
CA PRO A 583 23.27 -17.85 -3.33
C PRO A 583 23.73 -17.58 -1.89
N ALA A 584 23.75 -18.63 -1.07
CA ALA A 584 24.31 -18.59 0.26
C ALA A 584 25.83 -18.34 0.24
N VAL A 585 26.33 -17.67 1.26
CA VAL A 585 27.76 -17.46 1.51
C VAL A 585 28.24 -18.32 2.68
N GLN A 586 29.52 -18.67 2.69
CA GLN A 586 30.12 -19.47 3.78
C GLN A 586 30.59 -18.59 4.94
N THR A 587 30.85 -17.32 4.67
CA THR A 587 31.24 -16.32 5.66
C THR A 587 30.83 -14.94 5.15
N VAL A 588 30.89 -13.93 6.02
CA VAL A 588 30.78 -12.50 5.66
C VAL A 588 32.12 -11.85 5.97
N ASP A 589 32.63 -11.06 5.02
CA ASP A 589 33.93 -10.38 5.14
C ASP A 589 33.78 -8.92 5.58
#